data_ca68bb2b5543b36bc400e5029322ca7b
#
_entry.id   ca68bb2b5543b36bc400e5029322ca7b
#
_cell.length_a   1.000
_cell.length_b   1.000
_cell.length_c   1.000
_cell.angle_alpha   90.00
_cell.angle_beta   90.00
_cell.angle_gamma   90.00
#
_symmetry.space_group_name_H-M   'P 1'
#
loop_
_entity.id
_entity.type
_entity.pdbx_description
1 polymer ?
#
loop_
_entity_poly.entity_id
_entity_poly.type
_entity_poly.pdbx_seq_one_letter_code
_entity_poly.pdbx_strand_id
1 'polypeptide(L)'
;MGFFSKKLGIDLGTANTLVYVPHKGVVLVEPSVVAVSQIDNKILAVGNEAKEMIGKTPDSIIAYRPMRDGVIADYRVTEAMLRYYINKALKGFNLFKPDVMVSVPAGVTSTERRAVIEAALKAGARNAYVVKEPILAAIGAGIPIHEAQGRMIVDIGGGTTDVAVISLGGIVCSTSVKCAGNKIDQAIVDYIKKTYNLAIGDQTAEEIKIKIGSALPVEEELSMKVKGRDFIAGLPRTVEIRTNEIVKAIDKELRLMIKAIKDVLQETPPELASDIIDNGIIMSGGTSMLRHFPDLVERRTGVKAVLAEDAFYCVAKGTGIALEHLDTYKRSIFAKR
;
A
#
# COMPACT_ATOMS: atom_id res chain seq x y z
N MET A 1 -2.41 -28.57 17.51
CA MET A 1 -1.13 -28.28 18.17
C MET A 1 0.01 -28.48 17.20
N GLY A 2 0.59 -27.45 16.63
CA GLY A 2 1.66 -27.54 15.64
C GLY A 2 2.85 -26.71 16.08
N PHE A 3 3.70 -27.26 16.92
CA PHE A 3 4.91 -26.61 17.47
C PHE A 3 5.97 -26.24 16.41
N PHE A 4 5.79 -26.58 15.13
CA PHE A 4 6.77 -26.39 14.06
C PHE A 4 6.26 -25.67 12.81
N SER A 5 5.07 -25.08 12.83
CA SER A 5 4.61 -24.35 11.66
C SER A 5 5.17 -22.94 11.67
N LYS A 6 5.99 -22.61 10.67
CA LYS A 6 6.43 -21.24 10.43
C LYS A 6 5.22 -20.39 10.03
N LYS A 7 5.15 -19.17 10.53
CA LYS A 7 4.10 -18.20 10.24
C LYS A 7 4.69 -17.04 9.46
N LEU A 8 4.00 -16.57 8.42
CA LEU A 8 4.40 -15.43 7.61
C LEU A 8 3.21 -14.49 7.43
N GLY A 9 3.39 -13.23 7.76
CA GLY A 9 2.50 -12.16 7.35
C GLY A 9 3.01 -11.54 6.05
N ILE A 10 2.16 -11.38 5.06
CA ILE A 10 2.50 -10.75 3.77
C ILE A 10 1.55 -9.59 3.54
N ASP A 11 2.10 -8.39 3.50
CA ASP A 11 1.41 -7.23 2.95
C ASP A 11 1.68 -7.20 1.44
N LEU A 12 0.68 -7.62 0.65
CA LEU A 12 0.76 -7.74 -0.80
C LEU A 12 0.33 -6.44 -1.49
N GLY A 13 1.11 -5.38 -1.31
CA GLY A 13 0.78 -4.07 -1.83
C GLY A 13 1.06 -3.91 -3.33
N THR A 14 0.38 -2.94 -3.96
CA THR A 14 0.57 -2.59 -5.38
C THR A 14 1.97 -2.04 -5.68
N ALA A 15 2.54 -1.26 -4.77
CA ALA A 15 3.86 -0.65 -4.95
C ALA A 15 4.98 -1.50 -4.34
N ASN A 16 4.79 -1.96 -3.12
CA ASN A 16 5.76 -2.76 -2.38
C ASN A 16 5.05 -3.94 -1.72
N THR A 17 5.77 -5.05 -1.60
CA THR A 17 5.39 -6.21 -0.80
C THR A 17 6.29 -6.27 0.44
N LEU A 18 5.67 -6.38 1.61
CA LEU A 18 6.36 -6.52 2.89
C LEU A 18 6.09 -7.90 3.48
N VAL A 19 7.11 -8.51 4.07
CA VAL A 19 6.95 -9.80 4.76
C VAL A 19 7.37 -9.68 6.21
N TYR A 20 6.45 -10.05 7.07
CA TYR A 20 6.65 -10.12 8.53
C TYR A 20 6.81 -11.57 8.96
N VAL A 21 7.77 -11.81 9.83
CA VAL A 21 7.99 -13.11 10.49
C VAL A 21 7.85 -12.91 12.00
N PRO A 22 6.99 -13.70 12.68
CA PRO A 22 6.86 -13.66 14.12
C PRO A 22 8.22 -13.68 14.84
N HIS A 23 8.36 -12.86 15.88
CA HIS A 23 9.57 -12.65 16.68
C HIS A 23 10.78 -12.07 15.93
N LYS A 24 10.68 -11.83 14.59
CA LYS A 24 11.76 -11.20 13.81
C LYS A 24 11.35 -9.83 13.23
N GLY A 25 10.05 -9.51 13.28
CA GLY A 25 9.53 -8.29 12.67
C GLY A 25 9.44 -8.36 11.14
N VAL A 26 9.49 -7.20 10.50
CA VAL A 26 9.52 -7.10 9.04
C VAL A 26 10.90 -7.51 8.54
N VAL A 27 10.96 -8.62 7.82
CA VAL A 27 12.22 -9.23 7.33
C VAL A 27 12.49 -8.95 5.87
N LEU A 28 11.48 -8.44 5.13
CA LEU A 28 11.59 -8.15 3.71
C LEU A 28 10.70 -6.97 3.35
N VAL A 29 11.26 -6.03 2.59
CA VAL A 29 10.58 -4.90 1.98
C VAL A 29 11.09 -4.80 0.55
N GLU A 30 10.26 -5.13 -0.42
CA GLU A 30 10.66 -5.10 -1.82
C GLU A 30 9.53 -4.56 -2.72
N PRO A 31 9.88 -3.91 -3.82
CA PRO A 31 8.91 -3.49 -4.82
C PRO A 31 8.12 -4.68 -5.37
N SER A 32 6.81 -4.52 -5.56
CA SER A 32 5.95 -5.50 -6.23
C SER A 32 6.15 -5.42 -7.74
N VAL A 33 7.36 -5.74 -8.20
CA VAL A 33 7.79 -5.68 -9.61
C VAL A 33 8.38 -7.00 -10.03
N VAL A 34 8.09 -7.42 -11.26
CA VAL A 34 8.64 -8.63 -11.87
C VAL A 34 9.12 -8.32 -13.28
N ALA A 35 10.28 -8.82 -13.64
CA ALA A 35 10.81 -8.77 -15.02
C ALA A 35 10.60 -10.14 -15.66
N VAL A 36 10.01 -10.13 -16.86
CA VAL A 36 9.63 -11.34 -17.61
C VAL A 36 10.22 -11.27 -19.02
N SER A 37 10.80 -12.37 -19.47
CA SER A 37 11.20 -12.55 -20.86
C SER A 37 9.97 -12.71 -21.74
N GLN A 38 9.86 -11.95 -22.81
CA GLN A 38 8.78 -12.07 -23.80
C GLN A 38 8.97 -13.28 -24.75
N ILE A 39 10.16 -13.83 -24.83
CA ILE A 39 10.48 -14.93 -25.74
C ILE A 39 9.94 -16.25 -25.19
N ASP A 40 10.19 -16.55 -23.91
CA ASP A 40 9.86 -17.82 -23.29
C ASP A 40 9.00 -17.69 -22.02
N ASN A 41 8.53 -16.47 -21.73
CA ASN A 41 7.72 -16.14 -20.57
C ASN A 41 8.35 -16.53 -19.21
N LYS A 42 9.68 -16.61 -19.13
CA LYS A 42 10.38 -16.87 -17.86
C LYS A 42 10.51 -15.61 -17.03
N ILE A 43 10.41 -15.79 -15.72
CA ILE A 43 10.70 -14.74 -14.76
C ILE A 43 12.21 -14.59 -14.65
N LEU A 44 12.71 -13.40 -14.93
CA LEU A 44 14.12 -13.05 -14.90
C LEU A 44 14.55 -12.41 -13.59
N ALA A 45 13.71 -11.56 -13.01
CA ALA A 45 13.98 -10.86 -11.76
C ALA A 45 12.68 -10.55 -11.01
N VAL A 46 12.77 -10.38 -9.69
CA VAL A 46 11.67 -10.00 -8.80
C VAL A 46 12.17 -8.95 -7.80
N GLY A 47 11.29 -8.03 -7.41
CA GLY A 47 11.59 -7.05 -6.37
C GLY A 47 12.55 -5.97 -6.83
N ASN A 48 13.58 -5.70 -6.04
CA ASN A 48 14.55 -4.63 -6.29
C ASN A 48 15.24 -4.76 -7.65
N GLU A 49 15.71 -5.95 -7.99
CA GLU A 49 16.37 -6.21 -9.28
C GLU A 49 15.44 -5.91 -10.45
N ALA A 50 14.17 -6.30 -10.36
CA ALA A 50 13.18 -6.01 -11.40
C ALA A 50 12.83 -4.51 -11.46
N LYS A 51 12.78 -3.80 -10.30
CA LYS A 51 12.52 -2.34 -10.27
C LYS A 51 13.61 -1.56 -11.01
N GLU A 52 14.87 -1.96 -10.89
CA GLU A 52 15.99 -1.34 -11.60
C GLU A 52 15.87 -1.46 -13.12
N MET A 53 15.16 -2.48 -13.59
CA MET A 53 14.96 -2.77 -15.01
C MET A 53 13.83 -1.94 -15.64
N ILE A 54 12.93 -1.34 -14.86
CA ILE A 54 11.80 -0.56 -15.40
C ILE A 54 12.30 0.59 -16.28
N GLY A 55 11.82 0.62 -17.53
CA GLY A 55 12.19 1.66 -18.51
C GLY A 55 13.61 1.58 -19.06
N LYS A 56 14.35 0.48 -18.78
CA LYS A 56 15.74 0.28 -19.22
C LYS A 56 15.94 -1.05 -19.95
N THR A 57 14.87 -1.79 -20.22
CA THR A 57 14.94 -3.11 -20.86
C THR A 57 14.82 -3.01 -22.39
N PRO A 58 15.47 -3.93 -23.14
CA PRO A 58 15.17 -4.13 -24.55
C PRO A 58 13.76 -4.73 -24.71
N ASP A 59 13.21 -4.70 -25.92
CA ASP A 59 11.86 -5.18 -26.24
C ASP A 59 11.59 -6.65 -25.85
N SER A 60 12.65 -7.47 -25.73
CA SER A 60 12.54 -8.87 -25.33
C SER A 60 12.26 -9.08 -23.83
N ILE A 61 12.31 -8.03 -23.02
CA ILE A 61 12.12 -8.07 -21.57
C ILE A 61 11.15 -7.00 -21.14
N ILE A 62 10.12 -7.38 -20.38
CA ILE A 62 9.20 -6.41 -19.75
C ILE A 62 9.32 -6.51 -18.22
N ALA A 63 9.58 -5.35 -17.59
CA ALA A 63 9.49 -5.20 -16.13
C ALA A 63 8.21 -4.44 -15.79
N TYR A 64 7.33 -5.04 -15.00
CA TYR A 64 6.02 -4.46 -14.66
C TYR A 64 5.53 -4.90 -13.28
N ARG A 65 4.47 -4.23 -12.78
CA ARG A 65 3.79 -4.56 -11.55
C ARG A 65 2.65 -5.53 -11.81
N PRO A 66 2.69 -6.77 -11.26
CA PRO A 66 1.63 -7.77 -11.43
C PRO A 66 0.39 -7.48 -10.55
N MET A 67 0.53 -6.56 -9.60
CA MET A 67 -0.56 -6.02 -8.79
C MET A 67 -0.97 -4.65 -9.32
N ARG A 68 -2.28 -4.41 -9.46
CA ARG A 68 -2.83 -3.11 -9.88
C ARG A 68 -4.02 -2.76 -9.00
N ASP A 69 -4.01 -1.54 -8.45
CA ASP A 69 -5.12 -1.02 -7.64
C ASP A 69 -5.54 -2.00 -6.51
N GLY A 70 -4.55 -2.62 -5.86
CA GLY A 70 -4.73 -3.56 -4.76
C GLY A 70 -5.17 -4.98 -5.13
N VAL A 71 -5.31 -5.30 -6.43
CA VAL A 71 -5.74 -6.62 -6.90
C VAL A 71 -4.73 -7.28 -7.84
N ILE A 72 -4.84 -8.61 -7.98
CA ILE A 72 -4.00 -9.38 -8.90
C ILE A 72 -4.40 -9.06 -10.34
N ALA A 73 -3.48 -8.45 -11.09
CA ALA A 73 -3.64 -8.20 -12.52
C ALA A 73 -3.07 -9.34 -13.38
N ASP A 74 -2.00 -9.99 -12.90
CA ASP A 74 -1.42 -11.19 -13.50
C ASP A 74 -1.24 -12.29 -12.46
N TYR A 75 -2.09 -13.31 -12.53
CA TYR A 75 -2.12 -14.39 -11.55
C TYR A 75 -0.82 -15.18 -11.51
N ARG A 76 -0.32 -15.60 -12.69
CA ARG A 76 0.87 -16.46 -12.80
C ARG A 76 2.12 -15.76 -12.25
N VAL A 77 2.26 -14.49 -12.59
CA VAL A 77 3.40 -13.68 -12.15
C VAL A 77 3.30 -13.35 -10.67
N THR A 78 2.08 -13.08 -10.15
CA THR A 78 1.85 -12.87 -8.71
C THR A 78 2.15 -14.13 -7.90
N GLU A 79 1.72 -15.32 -8.37
CA GLU A 79 2.06 -16.59 -7.71
C GLU A 79 3.58 -16.78 -7.59
N ALA A 80 4.31 -16.54 -8.68
CA ALA A 80 5.75 -16.67 -8.68
C ALA A 80 6.45 -15.61 -7.80
N MET A 81 5.94 -14.39 -7.78
CA MET A 81 6.39 -13.32 -6.89
C MET A 81 6.19 -13.71 -5.42
N LEU A 82 5.01 -14.22 -5.04
CA LEU A 82 4.74 -14.72 -3.70
C LEU A 82 5.67 -15.87 -3.33
N ARG A 83 5.90 -16.82 -4.23
CA ARG A 83 6.85 -17.93 -4.03
C ARG A 83 8.27 -17.43 -3.76
N TYR A 84 8.72 -16.44 -4.51
CA TYR A 84 10.01 -15.81 -4.29
C TYR A 84 10.11 -15.18 -2.89
N TYR A 85 9.10 -14.40 -2.48
CA TYR A 85 9.12 -13.74 -1.17
C TYR A 85 9.01 -14.73 -0.01
N ILE A 86 8.17 -15.76 -0.11
CA ILE A 86 8.06 -16.83 0.90
C ILE A 86 9.41 -17.51 1.07
N ASN A 87 10.06 -17.92 -0.03
CA ASN A 87 11.35 -18.59 0.02
C ASN A 87 12.45 -17.70 0.59
N LYS A 88 12.49 -16.44 0.18
CA LYS A 88 13.48 -15.45 0.65
C LYS A 88 13.32 -15.14 2.15
N ALA A 89 12.11 -14.99 2.64
CA ALA A 89 11.81 -14.73 4.04
C ALA A 89 12.18 -15.92 4.95
N LEU A 90 12.04 -17.15 4.45
CA LEU A 90 12.32 -18.36 5.20
C LEU A 90 13.81 -18.76 5.21
N LYS A 91 14.67 -18.12 4.43
CA LYS A 91 16.14 -18.36 4.34
C LYS A 91 16.51 -19.82 4.22
N GLY A 92 16.15 -20.49 3.10
CA GLY A 92 16.70 -21.81 2.75
C GLY A 92 15.72 -22.98 2.82
N PHE A 93 16.24 -24.18 2.95
CA PHE A 93 15.50 -25.45 2.83
C PHE A 93 14.44 -25.56 3.94
N ASN A 94 13.16 -25.49 3.55
CA ASN A 94 12.04 -25.59 4.49
C ASN A 94 11.37 -26.96 4.35
N LEU A 95 11.59 -27.83 5.34
CA LEU A 95 10.89 -29.11 5.45
C LEU A 95 9.37 -28.94 5.69
N PHE A 96 8.95 -27.81 6.24
CA PHE A 96 7.54 -27.55 6.57
C PHE A 96 7.05 -26.29 5.87
N LYS A 97 5.90 -26.41 5.20
CA LYS A 97 5.20 -25.30 4.58
C LYS A 97 4.69 -24.31 5.64
N PRO A 98 4.81 -23.00 5.45
CA PRO A 98 4.33 -22.00 6.40
C PRO A 98 2.81 -21.83 6.35
N ASP A 99 2.25 -21.31 7.45
CA ASP A 99 0.95 -20.66 7.45
C ASP A 99 1.15 -19.20 7.04
N VAL A 100 0.38 -18.72 6.08
CA VAL A 100 0.54 -17.39 5.48
C VAL A 100 -0.73 -16.59 5.67
N MET A 101 -0.60 -15.34 6.14
CA MET A 101 -1.67 -14.35 6.12
C MET A 101 -1.34 -13.27 5.11
N VAL A 102 -2.27 -12.97 4.22
CA VAL A 102 -2.10 -11.96 3.16
C VAL A 102 -3.12 -10.84 3.35
N SER A 103 -2.67 -9.60 3.24
CA SER A 103 -3.52 -8.41 3.22
C SER A 103 -4.26 -8.28 1.89
N VAL A 104 -5.47 -7.71 1.93
CA VAL A 104 -6.22 -7.29 0.73
C VAL A 104 -6.99 -6.02 1.04
N PRO A 105 -7.26 -5.15 0.04
CA PRO A 105 -8.05 -3.95 0.22
C PRO A 105 -9.46 -4.22 0.78
N ALA A 106 -10.06 -3.22 1.42
CA ALA A 106 -11.40 -3.33 2.00
C ALA A 106 -12.46 -3.67 0.93
N GLY A 107 -12.28 -3.15 -0.28
CA GLY A 107 -13.20 -3.32 -1.41
C GLY A 107 -12.99 -4.59 -2.25
N VAL A 108 -12.14 -5.54 -1.83
CA VAL A 108 -11.86 -6.77 -2.57
C VAL A 108 -13.13 -7.62 -2.78
N THR A 109 -13.34 -8.11 -4.00
CA THR A 109 -14.42 -9.03 -4.32
C THR A 109 -14.12 -10.45 -3.82
N SER A 110 -15.17 -11.30 -3.71
CA SER A 110 -15.02 -12.71 -3.31
C SER A 110 -14.13 -13.49 -4.29
N THR A 111 -14.19 -13.17 -5.58
CA THR A 111 -13.35 -13.80 -6.62
C THR A 111 -11.89 -13.41 -6.48
N GLU A 112 -11.60 -12.12 -6.31
CA GLU A 112 -10.24 -11.62 -6.09
C GLU A 112 -9.64 -12.18 -4.79
N ARG A 113 -10.42 -12.21 -3.70
CA ARG A 113 -10.02 -12.84 -2.43
C ARG A 113 -9.63 -14.30 -2.62
N ARG A 114 -10.44 -15.08 -3.37
CA ARG A 114 -10.14 -16.47 -3.68
C ARG A 114 -8.85 -16.61 -4.49
N ALA A 115 -8.63 -15.74 -5.47
CA ALA A 115 -7.41 -15.75 -6.28
C ALA A 115 -6.15 -15.54 -5.42
N VAL A 116 -6.19 -14.64 -4.42
CA VAL A 116 -5.08 -14.44 -3.48
C VAL A 116 -4.81 -15.70 -2.63
N ILE A 117 -5.87 -16.35 -2.12
CA ILE A 117 -5.73 -17.61 -1.35
C ILE A 117 -5.07 -18.70 -2.22
N GLU A 118 -5.57 -18.89 -3.44
CA GLU A 118 -5.03 -19.90 -4.35
C GLU A 118 -3.58 -19.60 -4.74
N ALA A 119 -3.26 -18.34 -5.02
CA ALA A 119 -1.88 -17.91 -5.33
C ALA A 119 -0.92 -18.21 -4.17
N ALA A 120 -1.32 -17.90 -2.93
CA ALA A 120 -0.51 -18.18 -1.75
C ALA A 120 -0.31 -19.69 -1.52
N LEU A 121 -1.36 -20.51 -1.67
CA LEU A 121 -1.27 -21.98 -1.55
C LEU A 121 -0.34 -22.57 -2.62
N LYS A 122 -0.48 -22.16 -3.88
CA LYS A 122 0.39 -22.60 -4.99
C LYS A 122 1.82 -22.08 -4.83
N ALA A 123 2.00 -20.90 -4.22
CA ALA A 123 3.33 -20.38 -3.88
C ALA A 123 4.05 -21.17 -2.78
N GLY A 124 3.35 -22.08 -2.09
CA GLY A 124 3.94 -23.01 -1.12
C GLY A 124 3.43 -22.84 0.31
N ALA A 125 2.41 -22.03 0.57
CA ALA A 125 1.77 -21.98 1.88
C ALA A 125 1.06 -23.32 2.22
N ARG A 126 1.04 -23.69 3.50
CA ARG A 126 0.23 -24.81 4.02
C ARG A 126 -1.22 -24.37 4.18
N ASN A 127 -1.42 -23.24 4.85
CA ASN A 127 -2.70 -22.56 4.99
C ASN A 127 -2.52 -21.11 4.56
N ALA A 128 -3.54 -20.55 3.90
CA ALA A 128 -3.58 -19.16 3.50
C ALA A 128 -4.81 -18.48 4.11
N TYR A 129 -4.57 -17.38 4.81
CA TYR A 129 -5.58 -16.51 5.39
C TYR A 129 -5.56 -15.17 4.67
N VAL A 130 -6.73 -14.62 4.39
CA VAL A 130 -6.84 -13.31 3.73
C VAL A 130 -7.68 -12.39 4.58
N VAL A 131 -7.11 -11.23 4.93
CA VAL A 131 -7.70 -10.25 5.84
C VAL A 131 -7.66 -8.85 5.21
N LYS A 132 -8.68 -8.05 5.45
CA LYS A 132 -8.78 -6.69 4.93
C LYS A 132 -7.73 -5.76 5.54
N GLU A 133 -7.07 -4.97 4.69
CA GLU A 133 -6.01 -4.03 5.08
C GLU A 133 -6.38 -3.11 6.25
N PRO A 134 -7.56 -2.48 6.33
CA PRO A 134 -7.88 -1.60 7.46
C PRO A 134 -7.86 -2.32 8.82
N ILE A 135 -8.29 -3.58 8.89
CA ILE A 135 -8.21 -4.37 10.14
C ILE A 135 -6.74 -4.61 10.51
N LEU A 136 -5.94 -5.01 9.53
CA LEU A 136 -4.52 -5.28 9.76
C LEU A 136 -3.75 -4.00 10.09
N ALA A 137 -4.04 -2.90 9.40
CA ALA A 137 -3.47 -1.60 9.69
C ALA A 137 -3.77 -1.15 11.13
N ALA A 138 -5.01 -1.32 11.59
CA ALA A 138 -5.41 -0.99 12.94
C ALA A 138 -4.70 -1.88 13.98
N ILE A 139 -4.62 -3.19 13.76
CA ILE A 139 -3.88 -4.13 14.63
C ILE A 139 -2.40 -3.74 14.69
N GLY A 140 -1.78 -3.48 13.53
CA GLY A 140 -0.37 -3.12 13.44
C GLY A 140 -0.03 -1.75 14.03
N ALA A 141 -0.99 -0.82 14.02
CA ALA A 141 -0.89 0.47 14.69
C ALA A 141 -1.16 0.40 16.21
N GLY A 142 -1.46 -0.80 16.75
CA GLY A 142 -1.75 -0.99 18.18
C GLY A 142 -3.11 -0.43 18.61
N ILE A 143 -4.06 -0.23 17.69
CA ILE A 143 -5.39 0.27 17.99
C ILE A 143 -6.21 -0.83 18.69
N PRO A 144 -6.86 -0.56 19.84
CA PRO A 144 -7.68 -1.53 20.57
C PRO A 144 -9.02 -1.76 19.86
N ILE A 145 -9.00 -2.54 18.76
CA ILE A 145 -10.18 -2.74 17.89
C ILE A 145 -11.32 -3.53 18.54
N HIS A 146 -11.08 -4.22 19.67
CA HIS A 146 -12.08 -5.05 20.36
C HIS A 146 -12.99 -4.28 21.30
N GLU A 147 -12.67 -3.03 21.60
CA GLU A 147 -13.48 -2.16 22.44
C GLU A 147 -14.76 -1.73 21.74
N ALA A 148 -15.79 -1.42 22.54
CA ALA A 148 -17.07 -0.87 22.06
C ALA A 148 -16.94 0.63 21.81
N GLN A 149 -15.95 1.03 21.02
CA GLN A 149 -15.65 2.41 20.63
C GLN A 149 -15.38 2.50 19.14
N GLY A 150 -15.76 3.63 18.54
CA GLY A 150 -15.46 3.94 17.15
C GLY A 150 -13.98 4.25 16.97
N ARG A 151 -13.28 3.46 16.16
CA ARG A 151 -11.88 3.66 15.77
C ARG A 151 -11.80 3.84 14.26
N MET A 152 -11.32 5.00 13.81
CA MET A 152 -11.17 5.26 12.38
C MET A 152 -9.74 5.09 11.94
N ILE A 153 -9.54 4.26 10.91
CA ILE A 153 -8.27 4.03 10.25
C ILE A 153 -8.36 4.44 8.79
N VAL A 154 -7.32 5.12 8.30
CA VAL A 154 -7.14 5.49 6.89
C VAL A 154 -5.81 4.92 6.44
N ASP A 155 -5.85 3.88 5.62
CA ASP A 155 -4.66 3.27 5.06
C ASP A 155 -4.46 3.71 3.61
N ILE A 156 -3.36 4.39 3.32
CA ILE A 156 -3.07 4.92 1.99
C ILE A 156 -1.78 4.30 1.46
N GLY A 157 -1.97 3.29 0.63
CA GLY A 157 -0.88 2.55 0.01
C GLY A 157 -0.38 3.15 -1.30
N GLY A 158 0.12 2.30 -2.19
CA GLY A 158 0.51 2.68 -3.55
C GLY A 158 -0.66 2.71 -4.52
N GLY A 159 -1.60 1.76 -4.42
CA GLY A 159 -2.73 1.57 -5.34
C GLY A 159 -4.07 2.05 -4.81
N THR A 160 -4.32 1.87 -3.52
CA THR A 160 -5.61 2.09 -2.87
C THR A 160 -5.51 3.01 -1.67
N THR A 161 -6.62 3.71 -1.41
CA THR A 161 -6.92 4.37 -0.14
C THR A 161 -8.08 3.63 0.48
N ASP A 162 -7.82 2.98 1.59
CA ASP A 162 -8.77 2.19 2.36
C ASP A 162 -9.13 2.91 3.64
N VAL A 163 -10.42 3.19 3.81
CA VAL A 163 -10.93 3.93 4.97
C VAL A 163 -11.94 3.04 5.69
N ALA A 164 -11.82 2.88 6.99
CA ALA A 164 -12.76 2.09 7.77
C ALA A 164 -12.97 2.65 9.17
N VAL A 165 -14.19 2.48 9.67
CA VAL A 165 -14.54 2.59 11.09
C VAL A 165 -14.70 1.19 11.65
N ILE A 166 -13.98 0.91 12.74
CA ILE A 166 -13.88 -0.39 13.38
C ILE A 166 -14.42 -0.25 14.80
N SER A 167 -15.25 -1.21 15.22
CA SER A 167 -15.73 -1.35 16.61
C SER A 167 -16.00 -2.81 16.91
N LEU A 168 -15.75 -3.26 18.13
CA LEU A 168 -15.98 -4.65 18.59
C LEU A 168 -15.31 -5.70 17.68
N GLY A 169 -14.16 -5.37 17.13
CA GLY A 169 -13.38 -6.23 16.23
C GLY A 169 -13.92 -6.37 14.80
N GLY A 170 -14.96 -5.61 14.43
CA GLY A 170 -15.58 -5.63 13.11
C GLY A 170 -15.53 -4.29 12.39
N ILE A 171 -15.58 -4.31 11.06
CA ILE A 171 -15.76 -3.10 10.25
C ILE A 171 -17.24 -2.73 10.30
N VAL A 172 -17.53 -1.49 10.73
CA VAL A 172 -18.88 -0.94 10.77
C VAL A 172 -19.25 -0.33 9.42
N CYS A 173 -18.40 0.56 8.93
CA CYS A 173 -18.49 1.12 7.58
C CYS A 173 -17.08 1.26 6.98
N SER A 174 -16.97 1.16 5.67
CA SER A 174 -15.70 1.28 4.98
C SER A 174 -15.86 1.60 3.51
N THR A 175 -14.87 2.26 2.95
CA THR A 175 -14.73 2.43 1.51
C THR A 175 -13.30 2.15 1.07
N SER A 176 -13.14 1.78 -0.20
CA SER A 176 -11.84 1.61 -0.84
C SER A 176 -11.86 2.33 -2.18
N VAL A 177 -10.93 3.25 -2.40
CA VAL A 177 -10.84 3.98 -3.66
C VAL A 177 -9.50 3.70 -4.35
N LYS A 178 -9.51 3.53 -5.66
CA LYS A 178 -8.35 3.24 -6.50
C LYS A 178 -7.58 4.53 -6.83
N CYS A 179 -7.25 5.28 -5.78
CA CYS A 179 -6.50 6.53 -5.83
C CYS A 179 -5.56 6.57 -4.64
N ALA A 180 -4.24 6.52 -4.88
CA ALA A 180 -3.20 6.53 -3.86
C ALA A 180 -1.85 6.95 -4.47
N GLY A 181 -0.72 6.51 -3.93
CA GLY A 181 0.62 6.95 -4.30
C GLY A 181 0.94 6.90 -5.79
N ASN A 182 0.54 5.85 -6.50
CA ASN A 182 0.79 5.71 -7.95
C ASN A 182 0.01 6.76 -8.77
N LYS A 183 -1.18 7.18 -8.32
CA LYS A 183 -1.95 8.26 -8.97
C LYS A 183 -1.30 9.61 -8.73
N ILE A 184 -0.72 9.83 -7.56
CA ILE A 184 0.11 11.01 -7.26
C ILE A 184 1.33 11.04 -8.19
N ASP A 185 2.05 9.92 -8.35
CA ASP A 185 3.20 9.84 -9.25
C ASP A 185 2.81 10.17 -10.69
N GLN A 186 1.69 9.62 -11.18
CA GLN A 186 1.19 9.93 -12.52
C GLN A 186 0.81 11.42 -12.67
N ALA A 187 0.18 12.01 -11.65
CA ALA A 187 -0.16 13.43 -11.68
C ALA A 187 1.09 14.32 -11.76
N ILE A 188 2.17 13.93 -11.08
CA ILE A 188 3.49 14.60 -11.17
C ILE A 188 4.07 14.45 -12.58
N VAL A 189 4.05 13.26 -13.17
CA VAL A 189 4.50 13.02 -14.56
C VAL A 189 3.74 13.95 -15.53
N ASP A 190 2.42 13.97 -15.41
CA ASP A 190 1.54 14.76 -16.29
C ASP A 190 1.77 16.26 -16.12
N TYR A 191 1.96 16.73 -14.89
CA TYR A 191 2.26 18.12 -14.59
C TYR A 191 3.60 18.55 -15.23
N ILE A 192 4.65 17.77 -15.03
CA ILE A 192 5.99 18.06 -15.57
C ILE A 192 5.98 18.03 -17.10
N LYS A 193 5.29 17.08 -17.68
CA LYS A 193 5.08 17.00 -19.12
C LYS A 193 4.40 18.25 -19.65
N LYS A 194 3.32 18.69 -19.01
CA LYS A 194 2.51 19.84 -19.46
C LYS A 194 3.23 21.17 -19.24
N THR A 195 3.90 21.33 -18.09
CA THR A 195 4.48 22.63 -17.70
C THR A 195 5.86 22.86 -18.30
N TYR A 196 6.66 21.80 -18.38
CA TYR A 196 8.08 21.88 -18.78
C TYR A 196 8.37 21.23 -20.13
N ASN A 197 7.39 20.60 -20.81
CA ASN A 197 7.59 19.75 -21.97
C ASN A 197 8.65 18.67 -21.74
N LEU A 198 8.75 18.13 -20.51
CA LEU A 198 9.77 17.17 -20.12
C LEU A 198 9.16 15.80 -19.84
N ALA A 199 9.65 14.76 -20.49
CA ALA A 199 9.31 13.37 -20.19
C ALA A 199 10.18 12.86 -19.03
N ILE A 200 9.53 12.38 -17.97
CA ILE A 200 10.17 11.68 -16.86
C ILE A 200 9.53 10.30 -16.66
N GLY A 201 10.25 9.38 -16.03
CA GLY A 201 9.72 8.07 -15.66
C GLY A 201 9.04 8.06 -14.28
N ASP A 202 8.25 7.01 -14.03
CA ASP A 202 7.51 6.82 -12.77
C ASP A 202 8.42 6.84 -11.53
N GLN A 203 9.63 6.25 -11.64
CA GLN A 203 10.60 6.25 -10.54
C GLN A 203 11.05 7.67 -10.17
N THR A 204 11.24 8.54 -11.17
CA THR A 204 11.59 9.95 -10.93
C THR A 204 10.42 10.69 -10.28
N ALA A 205 9.18 10.42 -10.69
CA ALA A 205 8.00 11.01 -10.07
C ALA A 205 7.82 10.56 -8.61
N GLU A 206 8.01 9.28 -8.32
CA GLU A 206 8.02 8.75 -6.95
C GLU A 206 9.10 9.44 -6.10
N GLU A 207 10.28 9.63 -6.64
CA GLU A 207 11.37 10.35 -5.95
C GLU A 207 11.02 11.81 -5.64
N ILE A 208 10.41 12.52 -6.60
CA ILE A 208 9.93 13.90 -6.42
C ILE A 208 8.88 13.95 -5.30
N LYS A 209 7.88 13.07 -5.35
CA LYS A 209 6.85 12.96 -4.31
C LYS A 209 7.46 12.79 -2.92
N ILE A 210 8.41 11.88 -2.77
CA ILE A 210 9.04 11.58 -1.47
C ILE A 210 9.91 12.73 -0.99
N LYS A 211 10.72 13.33 -1.87
CA LYS A 211 11.71 14.34 -1.47
C LYS A 211 11.12 15.73 -1.26
N ILE A 212 10.25 16.18 -2.17
CA ILE A 212 9.74 17.55 -2.17
C ILE A 212 8.21 17.66 -2.15
N GLY A 213 7.46 16.53 -2.18
CA GLY A 213 6.00 16.52 -2.13
C GLY A 213 5.46 17.07 -0.80
N SER A 214 4.31 17.74 -0.86
CA SER A 214 3.54 18.19 0.30
C SER A 214 2.05 18.20 -0.04
N ALA A 215 1.21 17.91 0.95
CA ALA A 215 -0.25 17.96 0.81
C ALA A 215 -0.80 19.39 0.94
N LEU A 216 -0.04 20.29 1.55
CA LEU A 216 -0.38 21.72 1.72
C LEU A 216 0.74 22.61 1.21
N PRO A 217 0.43 23.83 0.75
CA PRO A 217 1.44 24.82 0.43
C PRO A 217 2.32 25.13 1.64
N VAL A 218 3.60 25.38 1.37
CA VAL A 218 4.61 25.72 2.38
C VAL A 218 5.24 27.06 2.05
N GLU A 219 5.70 27.79 3.06
CA GLU A 219 6.42 29.06 2.90
C GLU A 219 7.87 28.80 2.47
N GLU A 220 8.54 27.85 3.14
CA GLU A 220 9.90 27.42 2.80
C GLU A 220 9.86 26.23 1.86
N GLU A 221 10.04 26.51 0.57
CA GLU A 221 9.99 25.47 -0.47
C GLU A 221 11.30 24.69 -0.58
N LEU A 222 11.17 23.36 -0.66
CA LEU A 222 12.27 22.55 -1.16
C LEU A 222 12.28 22.58 -2.69
N SER A 223 13.47 22.43 -3.28
CA SER A 223 13.62 22.28 -4.72
C SER A 223 14.41 21.01 -5.09
N MET A 224 14.18 20.52 -6.30
CA MET A 224 14.86 19.35 -6.83
C MET A 224 15.16 19.53 -8.32
N LYS A 225 16.40 19.23 -8.73
CA LYS A 225 16.79 19.15 -10.14
C LYS A 225 16.35 17.81 -10.71
N VAL A 226 15.50 17.86 -11.72
CA VAL A 226 14.90 16.71 -12.38
C VAL A 226 15.43 16.60 -13.81
N LYS A 227 15.90 15.41 -14.18
CA LYS A 227 16.42 15.10 -15.52
C LYS A 227 15.37 14.32 -16.30
N GLY A 228 15.22 14.64 -17.57
CA GLY A 228 14.30 13.93 -18.45
C GLY A 228 14.63 14.21 -19.92
N ARG A 229 13.75 13.77 -20.81
CA ARG A 229 13.87 14.03 -22.26
C ARG A 229 12.89 15.15 -22.63
N ASP A 230 13.41 16.19 -23.22
CA ASP A 230 12.60 17.26 -23.82
C ASP A 230 11.71 16.70 -24.94
N PHE A 231 10.40 16.96 -24.88
CA PHE A 231 9.45 16.45 -25.88
C PHE A 231 9.61 17.11 -27.25
N ILE A 232 10.06 18.36 -27.29
CA ILE A 232 10.18 19.14 -28.53
C ILE A 232 11.51 18.86 -29.19
N ALA A 233 12.61 19.02 -28.46
CA ALA A 233 13.96 18.85 -28.96
C ALA A 233 14.42 17.37 -29.03
N GLY A 234 13.78 16.47 -28.31
CA GLY A 234 14.17 15.07 -28.18
C GLY A 234 15.47 14.82 -27.38
N LEU A 235 16.05 15.87 -26.82
CA LEU A 235 17.35 15.84 -26.13
C LEU A 235 17.21 15.75 -24.61
N PRO A 236 18.22 15.23 -23.89
CA PRO A 236 18.25 15.28 -22.43
C PRO A 236 18.21 16.73 -21.92
N ARG A 237 17.38 16.99 -20.91
CA ARG A 237 17.22 18.30 -20.30
C ARG A 237 17.04 18.18 -18.79
N THR A 238 17.48 19.20 -18.06
CA THR A 238 17.29 19.30 -16.60
C THR A 238 16.43 20.52 -16.29
N VAL A 239 15.46 20.36 -15.39
CA VAL A 239 14.62 21.44 -14.85
C VAL A 239 14.69 21.43 -13.34
N GLU A 240 14.47 22.59 -12.71
CA GLU A 240 14.29 22.70 -11.27
C GLU A 240 12.80 22.78 -10.95
N ILE A 241 12.36 21.99 -9.98
CA ILE A 241 10.95 21.89 -9.55
C ILE A 241 10.88 22.16 -8.06
N ARG A 242 9.83 22.84 -7.62
CA ARG A 242 9.62 23.25 -6.23
C ARG A 242 8.41 22.61 -5.60
N THR A 243 8.37 22.59 -4.25
CA THR A 243 7.30 21.99 -3.45
C THR A 243 5.91 22.45 -3.86
N ASN A 244 5.67 23.77 -3.96
CA ASN A 244 4.33 24.30 -4.22
C ASN A 244 3.81 24.01 -5.65
N GLU A 245 4.70 23.67 -6.56
CA GLU A 245 4.31 23.15 -7.88
C GLU A 245 3.74 21.73 -7.76
N ILE A 246 4.37 20.90 -6.92
CA ILE A 246 3.90 19.53 -6.67
C ILE A 246 2.57 19.55 -5.93
N VAL A 247 2.39 20.45 -4.95
CA VAL A 247 1.09 20.65 -4.28
C VAL A 247 -0.03 20.90 -5.30
N LYS A 248 0.20 21.77 -6.29
CA LYS A 248 -0.76 22.05 -7.36
C LYS A 248 -1.00 20.83 -8.25
N ALA A 249 0.08 20.10 -8.57
CA ALA A 249 0.00 18.93 -9.43
C ALA A 249 -0.89 17.82 -8.88
N ILE A 250 -0.85 17.59 -7.56
CA ILE A 250 -1.49 16.45 -6.88
C ILE A 250 -2.82 16.78 -6.17
N ASP A 251 -3.27 18.02 -6.22
CA ASP A 251 -4.47 18.49 -5.49
C ASP A 251 -5.74 17.68 -5.82
N LYS A 252 -5.89 17.28 -7.09
CA LYS A 252 -7.05 16.51 -7.54
C LYS A 252 -7.07 15.12 -6.87
N GLU A 253 -5.95 14.45 -6.82
CA GLU A 253 -5.78 13.12 -6.21
C GLU A 253 -6.02 13.18 -4.71
N LEU A 254 -5.49 14.19 -4.03
CA LEU A 254 -5.72 14.43 -2.61
C LEU A 254 -7.19 14.67 -2.29
N ARG A 255 -7.90 15.45 -3.12
CA ARG A 255 -9.35 15.67 -2.95
C ARG A 255 -10.17 14.39 -3.06
N LEU A 256 -9.78 13.44 -3.94
CA LEU A 256 -10.46 12.14 -4.05
C LEU A 256 -10.28 11.31 -2.78
N MET A 257 -9.07 11.29 -2.22
CA MET A 257 -8.78 10.59 -0.96
C MET A 257 -9.55 11.22 0.21
N ILE A 258 -9.53 12.55 0.32
CA ILE A 258 -10.29 13.28 1.35
C ILE A 258 -11.81 13.03 1.22
N LYS A 259 -12.31 12.94 -0.02
CA LYS A 259 -13.73 12.61 -0.23
C LYS A 259 -14.06 11.23 0.34
N ALA A 260 -13.24 10.21 0.09
CA ALA A 260 -13.44 8.88 0.64
C ALA A 260 -13.48 8.88 2.18
N ILE A 261 -12.61 9.67 2.83
CA ILE A 261 -12.61 9.85 4.29
C ILE A 261 -13.94 10.46 4.76
N LYS A 262 -14.39 11.52 4.08
CA LYS A 262 -15.67 12.19 4.42
C LYS A 262 -16.87 11.28 4.20
N ASP A 263 -16.89 10.52 3.12
CA ASP A 263 -17.99 9.61 2.80
C ASP A 263 -18.16 8.57 3.94
N VAL A 264 -17.07 7.99 4.45
CA VAL A 264 -17.11 7.06 5.60
C VAL A 264 -17.54 7.75 6.89
N LEU A 265 -17.07 8.98 7.17
CA LEU A 265 -17.52 9.74 8.34
C LEU A 265 -19.03 10.00 8.29
N GLN A 266 -19.58 10.31 7.11
CA GLN A 266 -21.01 10.55 6.92
C GLN A 266 -21.87 9.29 7.10
N GLU A 267 -21.33 8.11 6.77
CA GLU A 267 -22.01 6.82 6.96
C GLU A 267 -21.85 6.25 8.39
N THR A 268 -20.98 6.88 9.21
CA THR A 268 -20.70 6.40 10.55
C THR A 268 -21.86 6.69 11.49
N PRO A 269 -22.34 5.70 12.28
CA PRO A 269 -23.36 5.91 13.31
C PRO A 269 -22.96 7.02 14.31
N PRO A 270 -23.92 7.85 14.79
CA PRO A 270 -23.64 9.01 15.63
C PRO A 270 -22.77 8.75 16.85
N GLU A 271 -23.00 7.64 17.57
CA GLU A 271 -22.25 7.26 18.76
C GLU A 271 -20.78 6.98 18.43
N LEU A 272 -20.52 6.27 17.33
CA LEU A 272 -19.16 5.98 16.87
C LEU A 272 -18.50 7.23 16.26
N ALA A 273 -19.28 8.12 15.66
CA ALA A 273 -18.77 9.40 15.17
C ALA A 273 -18.28 10.29 16.33
N SER A 274 -19.01 10.27 17.46
CA SER A 274 -18.58 10.95 18.69
C SER A 274 -17.24 10.38 19.20
N ASP A 275 -17.10 9.06 19.24
CA ASP A 275 -15.84 8.42 19.63
C ASP A 275 -14.66 8.84 18.72
N ILE A 276 -14.92 9.00 17.41
CA ILE A 276 -13.89 9.39 16.43
C ILE A 276 -13.44 10.85 16.65
N ILE A 277 -14.33 11.74 17.12
CA ILE A 277 -13.94 13.11 17.47
C ILE A 277 -12.89 13.08 18.60
N ASP A 278 -13.09 12.23 19.59
CA ASP A 278 -12.19 12.11 20.76
C ASP A 278 -10.90 11.33 20.41
N ASN A 279 -11.02 10.22 19.68
CA ASN A 279 -9.91 9.33 19.34
C ASN A 279 -9.07 9.81 18.15
N GLY A 280 -9.66 10.63 17.28
CA GLY A 280 -9.04 11.07 16.03
C GLY A 280 -9.06 10.01 14.93
N ILE A 281 -8.49 10.39 13.78
CA ILE A 281 -8.26 9.54 12.61
C ILE A 281 -6.81 9.07 12.63
N ILE A 282 -6.58 7.76 12.62
CA ILE A 282 -5.24 7.20 12.52
C ILE A 282 -4.93 6.93 11.04
N MET A 283 -3.80 7.44 10.56
CA MET A 283 -3.37 7.30 9.17
C MET A 283 -2.19 6.32 9.07
N SER A 284 -2.29 5.34 8.18
CA SER A 284 -1.27 4.34 7.87
C SER A 284 -0.98 4.25 6.37
N GLY A 285 0.00 3.46 5.99
CA GLY A 285 0.45 3.31 4.62
C GLY A 285 1.48 4.35 4.18
N GLY A 286 2.27 4.00 3.17
CA GLY A 286 3.41 4.83 2.75
C GLY A 286 3.02 6.21 2.21
N THR A 287 1.86 6.33 1.56
CA THR A 287 1.41 7.62 1.02
C THR A 287 0.87 8.56 2.11
N SER A 288 0.41 8.03 3.25
CA SER A 288 0.04 8.85 4.41
C SER A 288 1.21 9.66 4.98
N MET A 289 2.44 9.26 4.68
CA MET A 289 3.68 9.95 5.08
C MET A 289 3.99 11.19 4.24
N LEU A 290 3.17 11.51 3.22
CA LEU A 290 3.31 12.78 2.48
C LEU A 290 3.23 13.95 3.45
N ARG A 291 4.18 14.89 3.35
CA ARG A 291 4.26 16.03 4.27
C ARG A 291 2.93 16.77 4.33
N HIS A 292 2.51 17.14 5.54
CA HIS A 292 1.26 17.86 5.83
C HIS A 292 -0.02 17.14 5.39
N PHE A 293 0.02 15.83 5.16
CA PHE A 293 -1.20 15.13 4.81
C PHE A 293 -2.16 14.96 6.00
N PRO A 294 -1.70 14.59 7.21
CA PRO A 294 -2.58 14.63 8.39
C PRO A 294 -3.20 16.02 8.62
N ASP A 295 -2.43 17.10 8.46
CA ASP A 295 -2.93 18.47 8.59
C ASP A 295 -4.02 18.79 7.57
N LEU A 296 -3.86 18.31 6.33
CA LEU A 296 -4.89 18.45 5.28
C LEU A 296 -6.16 17.69 5.65
N VAL A 297 -6.03 16.46 6.16
CA VAL A 297 -7.19 15.65 6.60
C VAL A 297 -7.93 16.38 7.72
N GLU A 298 -7.24 16.83 8.75
CA GLU A 298 -7.83 17.57 9.87
C GLU A 298 -8.53 18.85 9.40
N ARG A 299 -7.88 19.68 8.57
CA ARG A 299 -8.51 20.89 7.99
C ARG A 299 -9.77 20.62 7.19
N ARG A 300 -9.86 19.46 6.53
CA ARG A 300 -10.97 19.10 5.64
C ARG A 300 -12.11 18.38 6.32
N THR A 301 -11.82 17.66 7.40
CA THR A 301 -12.81 16.84 8.15
C THR A 301 -13.26 17.51 9.45
N GLY A 302 -12.42 18.36 10.04
CA GLY A 302 -12.63 18.90 11.39
C GLY A 302 -12.26 17.89 12.50
N VAL A 303 -11.75 16.71 12.15
CA VAL A 303 -11.32 15.68 13.10
C VAL A 303 -9.81 15.58 13.09
N LYS A 304 -9.20 15.55 14.26
CA LYS A 304 -7.74 15.41 14.41
C LYS A 304 -7.25 14.16 13.67
N ALA A 305 -6.23 14.31 12.84
CA ALA A 305 -5.61 13.21 12.14
C ALA A 305 -4.14 13.06 12.54
N VAL A 306 -3.70 11.84 12.78
CA VAL A 306 -2.33 11.54 13.19
C VAL A 306 -1.78 10.36 12.39
N LEU A 307 -0.50 10.44 12.08
CA LEU A 307 0.22 9.35 11.44
C LEU A 307 0.49 8.26 12.49
N ALA A 308 0.21 7.01 12.17
CA ALA A 308 0.55 5.86 13.01
C ALA A 308 2.07 5.78 13.19
N GLU A 309 2.51 5.30 14.33
CA GLU A 309 3.91 4.90 14.51
C GLU A 309 4.25 3.82 13.48
N ASP A 310 5.37 4.00 12.76
CA ASP A 310 5.76 3.10 11.67
C ASP A 310 4.66 2.89 10.60
N ALA A 311 3.96 3.95 10.21
CA ALA A 311 2.81 3.91 9.31
C ALA A 311 2.99 3.03 8.06
N PHE A 312 4.20 3.01 7.48
CA PHE A 312 4.55 2.18 6.33
C PHE A 312 4.48 0.68 6.62
N TYR A 313 4.64 0.27 7.87
CA TYR A 313 4.73 -1.14 8.29
C TYR A 313 3.47 -1.66 8.98
N CYS A 314 2.46 -0.81 9.22
CA CYS A 314 1.28 -1.19 10.01
C CYS A 314 0.58 -2.44 9.48
N VAL A 315 0.28 -2.50 8.18
CA VAL A 315 -0.40 -3.66 7.58
C VAL A 315 0.44 -4.92 7.74
N ALA A 316 1.74 -4.87 7.42
CA ALA A 316 2.64 -6.01 7.55
C ALA A 316 2.78 -6.48 9.00
N LYS A 317 2.92 -5.57 9.98
CA LYS A 317 2.92 -5.91 11.41
C LYS A 317 1.61 -6.56 11.82
N GLY A 318 0.48 -5.98 11.37
CA GLY A 318 -0.85 -6.50 11.66
C GLY A 318 -1.08 -7.92 11.15
N THR A 319 -0.57 -8.26 9.95
CA THR A 319 -0.66 -9.65 9.43
C THR A 319 0.06 -10.63 10.35
N GLY A 320 1.24 -10.27 10.83
CA GLY A 320 2.00 -11.11 11.76
C GLY A 320 1.30 -11.29 13.10
N ILE A 321 0.91 -10.18 13.74
CA ILE A 321 0.21 -10.19 15.04
C ILE A 321 -1.10 -10.98 14.96
N ALA A 322 -1.92 -10.73 13.93
CA ALA A 322 -3.18 -11.44 13.74
C ALA A 322 -2.97 -12.94 13.50
N LEU A 323 -1.92 -13.35 12.80
CA LEU A 323 -1.57 -14.74 12.56
C LEU A 323 -1.03 -15.44 13.82
N GLU A 324 -0.34 -14.72 14.71
CA GLU A 324 0.08 -15.25 16.01
C GLU A 324 -1.10 -15.49 16.94
N HIS A 325 -2.09 -14.59 16.91
CA HIS A 325 -3.24 -14.56 17.80
C HIS A 325 -4.57 -14.82 17.07
N LEU A 326 -4.59 -15.84 16.19
CA LEU A 326 -5.76 -16.17 15.37
C LEU A 326 -7.06 -16.32 16.16
N ASP A 327 -7.01 -16.90 17.36
CA ASP A 327 -8.18 -17.09 18.20
C ASP A 327 -8.76 -15.76 18.69
N THR A 328 -7.89 -14.81 19.04
CA THR A 328 -8.27 -13.46 19.49
C THR A 328 -8.93 -12.66 18.35
N TYR A 329 -8.34 -12.73 17.15
CA TYR A 329 -8.81 -11.97 15.99
C TYR A 329 -9.78 -12.73 15.09
N LYS A 330 -10.28 -13.90 15.53
CA LYS A 330 -11.14 -14.78 14.71
C LYS A 330 -12.37 -14.06 14.14
N ARG A 331 -13.03 -13.21 14.93
CA ARG A 331 -14.18 -12.42 14.46
C ARG A 331 -13.77 -11.44 13.35
N SER A 332 -12.66 -10.73 13.54
CA SER A 332 -12.15 -9.74 12.59
C SER A 332 -11.68 -10.37 11.27
N ILE A 333 -11.12 -11.60 11.35
CA ILE A 333 -10.55 -12.33 10.20
C ILE A 333 -11.63 -13.03 9.38
N PHE A 334 -12.61 -13.66 10.05
CA PHE A 334 -13.61 -14.51 9.42
C PHE A 334 -15.00 -13.88 9.34
N ALA A 335 -15.16 -12.58 9.67
CA ALA A 335 -16.41 -11.87 9.48
C ALA A 335 -16.85 -11.97 8.01
N LYS A 336 -17.99 -12.64 7.80
CA LYS A 336 -18.65 -12.69 6.49
C LYS A 336 -19.31 -11.32 6.27
N ARG A 337 -18.67 -10.46 5.48
CA ARG A 337 -19.36 -9.41 4.69
C ARG A 337 -18.52 -9.05 3.49
#